data_8c45edf657d2c72437e193313aca5a97
#
_entry.id   8c45edf657d2c72437e193313aca5a97
#
_cell.length_a   1.000
_cell.length_b   1.000
_cell.length_c   1.000
_cell.angle_alpha   90.00
_cell.angle_beta   90.00
_cell.angle_gamma   90.00
#
_symmetry.space_group_name_H-M   'P 1'
#
loop_
_entity.id
_entity.type
_entity.pdbx_description
1 polymer ?
#
loop_
_entity_poly.entity_id
_entity_poly.type
_entity_poly.pdbx_seq_one_letter_code
_entity_poly.pdbx_strand_id
1 'polypeptide(L)'
;MTKPLYRLAERAALIVSCAIVLLPMTAYAQSNASKTCGEFTIAVIPDTQNYLDYRDQKAAGFPLDAVNLFYDQMRYIAAHATSAGGDIQFAVALGDVKQHFSLWMDPEHVARGFRAVPNEPTSEVAAGPREKEVRTIEMPYALEGYRLIKGKLPFSVVPGNHDYDALWTDPRLAPELVQNRMTYGRREVGGLSTFQFAFSDQSEFFKGEPWYVSSHDGGADNAQLFTAGGCRFLNIGLQFTAPNSSLEWAAGVIKRYPGVPTLISIHGYLDHTGTRLSNSGNKVDPLTNDPQMVWEKFISQNDQIFMVLSGHACGQAYRVDANRFGHDVHQLLSDYQCRGQVAKDAGVDLREGPGANWLHPSGLGDGWMRMMTFSFDGNEPAVHVRTFSTYYKMFSTEVKAYASWYKKDDEQSLLSDDEFVKRDDFIFVLKDYYKRFHATEKPAAHKEGS
;
A
#
# COMPACT_ATOMS: atom_id res chain seq x y z
N MET A 1 72.56 -35.67 -27.60
CA MET A 1 73.94 -35.19 -27.42
C MET A 1 73.80 -33.87 -26.68
N THR A 2 74.20 -33.61 -25.59
CA THR A 2 75.18 -33.87 -24.57
C THR A 2 74.71 -33.11 -23.27
N LYS A 3 74.71 -33.82 -22.17
CA LYS A 3 74.76 -33.31 -20.78
C LYS A 3 76.20 -32.79 -20.49
N PRO A 4 76.51 -32.31 -19.27
CA PRO A 4 75.91 -31.50 -18.18
C PRO A 4 76.91 -30.43 -17.69
N LEU A 5 76.64 -29.75 -16.59
CA LEU A 5 77.59 -29.50 -15.48
C LEU A 5 76.97 -28.76 -14.30
N TYR A 6 77.13 -29.41 -13.14
CA TYR A 6 76.91 -28.88 -11.79
C TYR A 6 77.89 -27.77 -11.41
N ARG A 7 77.43 -26.84 -10.54
CA ARG A 7 78.27 -26.32 -9.45
C ARG A 7 77.46 -25.97 -8.20
N LEU A 8 77.90 -26.59 -7.11
CA LEU A 8 77.56 -26.21 -5.72
C LEU A 8 78.26 -24.91 -5.34
N ALA A 9 77.63 -24.15 -4.45
CA ALA A 9 78.27 -23.27 -3.40
C ALA A 9 77.20 -22.81 -2.40
N GLU A 10 77.25 -23.30 -1.28
CA GLU A 10 77.61 -22.82 0.05
C GLU A 10 76.52 -22.00 0.78
N ARG A 11 76.17 -22.53 1.95
CA ARG A 11 75.24 -22.03 2.97
C ARG A 11 75.93 -20.90 3.73
N ALA A 12 75.21 -19.76 3.90
CA ALA A 12 75.47 -18.87 4.98
C ALA A 12 74.16 -18.70 5.78
N ALA A 13 74.17 -19.17 7.01
CA ALA A 13 73.09 -19.03 7.94
C ALA A 13 73.13 -17.63 8.61
N LEU A 14 72.13 -16.81 8.37
CA LEU A 14 71.96 -15.54 9.08
C LEU A 14 70.90 -15.74 10.16
N ILE A 15 71.33 -15.73 11.43
CA ILE A 15 70.47 -15.73 12.61
C ILE A 15 69.95 -14.28 12.77
N VAL A 16 68.66 -14.08 12.47
CA VAL A 16 67.96 -12.84 12.77
C VAL A 16 67.21 -13.04 14.06
N SER A 17 67.66 -12.42 15.16
CA SER A 17 66.95 -12.35 16.44
C SER A 17 65.75 -11.43 16.29
N CYS A 18 64.55 -12.03 16.26
CA CYS A 18 63.29 -11.27 16.37
C CYS A 18 63.03 -10.90 17.84
N ALA A 19 63.23 -9.65 18.18
CA ALA A 19 62.73 -9.08 19.44
C ALA A 19 61.20 -8.90 19.30
N ILE A 20 60.45 -9.73 20.04
CA ILE A 20 58.97 -9.60 20.15
C ILE A 20 58.70 -8.40 21.09
N VAL A 21 58.31 -7.28 20.51
CA VAL A 21 57.75 -6.16 21.24
C VAL A 21 56.27 -6.47 21.53
N LEU A 22 56.00 -6.86 22.76
CA LEU A 22 54.64 -7.00 23.27
C LEU A 22 54.05 -5.55 23.48
N LEU A 23 53.31 -5.08 22.49
CA LEU A 23 52.43 -3.92 22.67
C LEU A 23 51.19 -4.36 23.46
N PRO A 24 50.76 -3.61 24.49
CA PRO A 24 49.53 -3.92 25.19
C PRO A 24 48.37 -3.73 24.20
N MET A 25 47.65 -4.84 23.89
CA MET A 25 46.32 -4.77 23.26
C MET A 25 45.37 -4.10 24.25
N THR A 26 45.19 -2.81 24.14
CA THR A 26 44.02 -2.15 24.68
C THR A 26 42.81 -2.70 23.93
N ALA A 27 42.11 -3.65 24.56
CA ALA A 27 40.80 -4.07 24.09
C ALA A 27 39.89 -2.85 24.08
N TYR A 28 39.68 -2.26 22.91
CA TYR A 28 38.53 -1.39 22.69
C TYR A 28 37.29 -2.28 22.88
N ALA A 29 36.71 -2.18 24.05
CA ALA A 29 35.33 -2.61 24.28
C ALA A 29 34.47 -1.78 23.33
N GLN A 30 34.20 -2.30 22.12
CA GLN A 30 33.10 -1.80 21.32
C GLN A 30 31.86 -1.98 22.17
N SER A 31 31.31 -0.88 22.67
CA SER A 31 29.98 -0.86 23.22
C SER A 31 29.06 -1.39 22.14
N ASN A 32 28.53 -2.60 22.31
CA ASN A 32 27.40 -3.09 21.56
C ASN A 32 26.17 -2.28 21.98
N ALA A 33 26.14 -1.00 21.59
CA ALA A 33 24.89 -0.26 21.57
C ALA A 33 24.04 -0.96 20.51
N SER A 34 23.03 -1.67 20.92
CA SER A 34 22.00 -2.20 20.04
C SER A 34 21.50 -1.03 19.21
N LYS A 35 21.69 -1.09 17.90
CA LYS A 35 21.32 0.00 17.00
C LYS A 35 19.79 -0.02 16.91
N THR A 36 19.12 0.79 17.76
CA THR A 36 17.69 1.05 17.62
C THR A 36 17.43 1.70 16.27
N CYS A 37 16.29 1.42 15.66
CA CYS A 37 15.86 2.12 14.45
C CYS A 37 15.75 3.62 14.76
N GLY A 38 16.10 4.46 13.81
CA GLY A 38 15.81 5.90 13.87
C GLY A 38 14.35 6.20 13.50
N GLU A 39 13.91 7.42 13.78
CA GLU A 39 12.59 7.89 13.38
C GLU A 39 12.45 7.94 11.84
N PHE A 40 11.26 7.63 11.35
CA PHE A 40 10.90 7.75 9.93
C PHE A 40 9.39 7.85 9.73
N THR A 41 8.98 8.31 8.56
CA THR A 41 7.57 8.42 8.17
C THR A 41 7.25 7.49 6.99
N ILE A 42 6.09 6.83 7.05
CA ILE A 42 5.43 6.17 5.92
C ILE A 42 4.28 7.07 5.46
N ALA A 43 4.27 7.42 4.16
CA ALA A 43 3.15 8.09 3.54
C ALA A 43 2.15 7.06 3.01
N VAL A 44 0.88 7.18 3.40
CA VAL A 44 -0.21 6.34 2.92
C VAL A 44 -1.05 7.15 1.95
N ILE A 45 -1.06 6.72 0.69
CA ILE A 45 -1.83 7.31 -0.40
C ILE A 45 -3.17 6.58 -0.42
N PRO A 46 -4.28 7.26 -0.09
CA PRO A 46 -5.60 6.65 -0.11
C PRO A 46 -6.10 6.45 -1.55
N ASP A 47 -7.34 6.08 -1.68
CA ASP A 47 -8.06 5.92 -2.94
C ASP A 47 -7.99 7.19 -3.78
N THR A 48 -7.45 7.10 -5.01
CA THR A 48 -7.17 8.28 -5.86
C THR A 48 -8.03 8.38 -7.09
N GLN A 49 -8.92 7.41 -7.32
CA GLN A 49 -9.72 7.30 -8.54
C GLN A 49 -10.49 8.57 -8.88
N ASN A 50 -11.07 9.25 -7.90
CA ASN A 50 -11.87 10.46 -8.11
C ASN A 50 -11.05 11.66 -8.61
N TYR A 51 -9.78 11.74 -8.24
CA TYR A 51 -8.87 12.75 -8.79
C TYR A 51 -8.58 12.51 -10.27
N LEU A 52 -8.56 11.25 -10.69
CA LEU A 52 -8.16 10.84 -12.02
C LEU A 52 -9.35 10.68 -12.96
N ASP A 53 -10.57 10.67 -12.43
CA ASP A 53 -11.81 10.60 -13.21
C ASP A 53 -11.79 11.65 -14.33
N TYR A 54 -11.90 11.19 -15.56
CA TYR A 54 -11.86 12.07 -16.75
C TYR A 54 -12.94 13.17 -16.71
N ARG A 55 -14.03 12.97 -15.97
CA ARG A 55 -15.13 13.94 -15.80
C ARG A 55 -14.76 15.05 -14.82
N ASP A 56 -13.83 14.82 -13.90
CA ASP A 56 -13.43 15.76 -12.87
C ASP A 56 -12.28 16.68 -13.32
N GLN A 57 -12.15 16.87 -14.64
CA GLN A 57 -11.12 17.67 -15.25
C GLN A 57 -11.74 18.91 -15.96
N LYS A 58 -10.99 20.02 -16.01
CA LYS A 58 -11.44 21.23 -16.70
C LYS A 58 -11.85 20.99 -18.16
N ALA A 59 -11.14 20.12 -18.85
CA ALA A 59 -11.45 19.75 -20.23
C ALA A 59 -12.85 19.12 -20.38
N ALA A 60 -13.37 18.49 -19.33
CA ALA A 60 -14.72 17.95 -19.25
C ALA A 60 -15.77 18.97 -18.70
N GLY A 61 -15.33 20.20 -18.40
CA GLY A 61 -16.21 21.25 -17.86
C GLY A 61 -16.26 21.32 -16.35
N PHE A 62 -15.46 20.52 -15.63
CA PHE A 62 -15.35 20.63 -14.18
C PHE A 62 -14.63 21.93 -13.80
N PRO A 63 -14.96 22.60 -12.69
CA PRO A 63 -14.43 23.95 -12.38
C PRO A 63 -12.93 23.96 -12.06
N LEU A 64 -12.36 22.80 -11.72
CA LEU A 64 -10.93 22.62 -11.45
C LEU A 64 -10.42 21.33 -12.09
N ASP A 65 -9.11 21.20 -12.28
CA ASP A 65 -8.50 19.92 -12.66
C ASP A 65 -8.20 19.12 -11.39
N ALA A 66 -9.05 18.14 -11.08
CA ALA A 66 -8.94 17.35 -9.85
C ALA A 66 -7.61 16.57 -9.76
N VAL A 67 -7.03 16.20 -10.91
CA VAL A 67 -5.73 15.51 -10.95
C VAL A 67 -4.61 16.29 -10.25
N ASN A 68 -4.69 17.61 -10.17
CA ASN A 68 -3.69 18.41 -9.45
C ASN A 68 -3.66 18.11 -7.96
N LEU A 69 -4.78 17.70 -7.34
CA LEU A 69 -4.81 17.29 -5.94
C LEU A 69 -3.95 16.02 -5.73
N PHE A 70 -4.05 15.07 -6.62
CA PHE A 70 -3.19 13.87 -6.62
C PHE A 70 -1.72 14.21 -6.89
N TYR A 71 -1.45 15.05 -7.88
CA TYR A 71 -0.08 15.47 -8.16
C TYR A 71 0.56 16.23 -7.01
N ASP A 72 -0.22 17.00 -6.27
CA ASP A 72 0.28 17.72 -5.10
C ASP A 72 0.61 16.76 -3.95
N GLN A 73 -0.16 15.67 -3.76
CA GLN A 73 0.20 14.59 -2.84
C GLN A 73 1.55 13.95 -3.24
N MET A 74 1.71 13.60 -4.51
CA MET A 74 2.93 12.98 -5.01
C MET A 74 4.15 13.93 -4.93
N ARG A 75 3.96 15.22 -5.25
CA ARG A 75 5.01 16.26 -5.08
C ARG A 75 5.41 16.43 -3.62
N TYR A 76 4.44 16.42 -2.73
CA TYR A 76 4.70 16.50 -1.29
C TYR A 76 5.54 15.30 -0.83
N ILE A 77 5.15 14.08 -1.17
CA ILE A 77 5.91 12.87 -0.84
C ILE A 77 7.34 12.95 -1.41
N ALA A 78 7.48 13.33 -2.67
CA ALA A 78 8.80 13.48 -3.31
C ALA A 78 9.70 14.53 -2.64
N ALA A 79 9.11 15.66 -2.23
CA ALA A 79 9.82 16.75 -1.57
C ALA A 79 10.23 16.42 -0.14
N HIS A 80 9.50 15.53 0.53
CA HIS A 80 9.77 15.10 1.91
C HIS A 80 10.39 13.70 1.98
N ALA A 81 10.73 13.09 0.85
CA ALA A 81 11.50 11.85 0.82
C ALA A 81 12.90 12.05 1.41
N THR A 82 13.46 11.00 2.01
CA THR A 82 14.83 11.06 2.56
C THR A 82 15.86 11.45 1.51
N SER A 83 15.68 11.07 0.25
CA SER A 83 16.52 11.51 -0.87
C SER A 83 16.51 13.02 -1.11
N ALA A 84 15.50 13.73 -0.61
CA ALA A 84 15.38 15.18 -0.62
C ALA A 84 15.66 15.83 0.74
N GLY A 85 16.12 15.06 1.73
CA GLY A 85 16.42 15.53 3.08
C GLY A 85 15.24 15.51 4.05
N GLY A 86 14.12 14.90 3.67
CA GLY A 86 12.95 14.69 4.53
C GLY A 86 12.98 13.37 5.31
N ASP A 87 11.86 13.01 5.89
CA ASP A 87 11.69 11.85 6.78
C ASP A 87 10.83 10.72 6.16
N ILE A 88 10.19 10.94 5.00
CA ILE A 88 9.41 9.91 4.32
C ILE A 88 10.35 8.89 3.67
N GLN A 89 10.25 7.63 4.11
CA GLN A 89 11.14 6.56 3.65
C GLN A 89 10.42 5.44 2.90
N PHE A 90 9.10 5.43 2.94
CA PHE A 90 8.27 4.51 2.17
C PHE A 90 6.93 5.17 1.86
N ALA A 91 6.35 4.83 0.71
CA ALA A 91 4.97 5.19 0.38
C ALA A 91 4.16 3.95 0.03
N VAL A 92 2.89 3.93 0.45
CA VAL A 92 1.97 2.84 0.13
C VAL A 92 0.67 3.40 -0.43
N ALA A 93 0.31 2.97 -1.65
CA ALA A 93 -0.97 3.28 -2.28
C ALA A 93 -1.94 2.12 -2.08
N LEU A 94 -3.13 2.45 -1.61
CA LEU A 94 -4.10 1.48 -1.12
C LEU A 94 -5.08 0.97 -2.18
N GLY A 95 -4.87 1.31 -3.45
CA GLY A 95 -5.71 0.87 -4.56
C GLY A 95 -6.68 1.94 -5.06
N ASP A 96 -7.58 1.52 -5.93
CA ASP A 96 -8.50 2.39 -6.64
C ASP A 96 -7.76 3.55 -7.31
N VAL A 97 -6.76 3.17 -8.12
CA VAL A 97 -5.90 4.11 -8.84
C VAL A 97 -6.66 4.84 -9.93
N LYS A 98 -7.60 4.17 -10.60
CA LYS A 98 -8.45 4.73 -11.66
C LYS A 98 -9.92 4.56 -11.32
N GLN A 99 -10.79 5.37 -11.93
CA GLN A 99 -12.21 5.37 -11.63
C GLN A 99 -13.01 4.35 -12.46
N HIS A 100 -12.79 4.27 -13.76
CA HIS A 100 -13.67 3.53 -14.64
C HIS A 100 -13.12 2.17 -15.06
N PHE A 101 -14.00 1.18 -15.18
CA PHE A 101 -13.66 -0.10 -15.78
C PHE A 101 -13.35 0.08 -17.27
N SER A 102 -12.27 -0.57 -17.74
CA SER A 102 -11.94 -0.60 -19.17
C SER A 102 -12.89 -1.47 -19.98
N LEU A 103 -13.59 -2.40 -19.30
CA LEU A 103 -14.45 -3.44 -19.85
C LEU A 103 -13.71 -4.39 -20.83
N TRP A 104 -12.40 -4.50 -20.65
CA TRP A 104 -11.62 -5.52 -21.33
C TRP A 104 -12.02 -6.90 -20.82
N MET A 105 -12.31 -7.81 -21.73
CA MET A 105 -12.68 -9.20 -21.43
C MET A 105 -11.43 -10.07 -21.53
N ASP A 106 -10.84 -10.48 -20.43
CA ASP A 106 -9.72 -11.40 -20.50
C ASP A 106 -10.17 -12.79 -20.97
N PRO A 107 -9.29 -13.52 -21.73
CA PRO A 107 -9.66 -14.79 -22.33
C PRO A 107 -10.01 -15.90 -21.34
N GLU A 108 -9.44 -15.87 -20.13
CA GLU A 108 -9.70 -16.89 -19.13
C GLU A 108 -11.13 -16.81 -18.61
N HIS A 109 -11.58 -15.63 -18.21
CA HIS A 109 -12.96 -15.42 -17.76
C HIS A 109 -13.96 -15.75 -18.86
N VAL A 110 -13.66 -15.35 -20.12
CA VAL A 110 -14.49 -15.70 -21.29
C VAL A 110 -14.58 -17.23 -21.45
N ALA A 111 -13.45 -17.93 -21.35
CA ALA A 111 -13.41 -19.39 -21.48
C ALA A 111 -14.21 -20.10 -20.37
N ARG A 112 -14.29 -19.51 -19.17
CA ARG A 112 -15.09 -19.99 -18.05
C ARG A 112 -16.58 -19.65 -18.20
N GLY A 113 -16.98 -18.92 -19.22
CA GLY A 113 -18.36 -18.56 -19.50
C GLY A 113 -18.85 -17.30 -18.80
N PHE A 114 -17.95 -16.50 -18.21
CA PHE A 114 -18.31 -15.20 -17.68
C PHE A 114 -18.69 -14.21 -18.80
N ARG A 115 -19.48 -13.24 -18.43
CA ARG A 115 -19.86 -12.11 -19.30
C ARG A 115 -19.75 -10.83 -18.53
N ALA A 116 -19.37 -9.74 -19.18
CA ALA A 116 -19.46 -8.41 -18.59
C ALA A 116 -20.89 -8.16 -18.12
N VAL A 117 -21.04 -7.57 -16.94
CA VAL A 117 -22.37 -7.27 -16.37
C VAL A 117 -23.13 -6.40 -17.38
N PRO A 118 -24.32 -6.82 -17.83
CA PRO A 118 -25.11 -5.97 -18.71
C PRO A 118 -25.50 -4.69 -18.01
N ASN A 119 -25.67 -3.64 -18.78
CA ASN A 119 -25.96 -2.29 -18.34
C ASN A 119 -26.95 -2.25 -17.18
N GLU A 120 -26.46 -1.87 -16.01
CA GLU A 120 -27.32 -1.46 -14.91
C GLU A 120 -27.54 0.05 -15.01
N PRO A 121 -28.77 0.55 -14.87
CA PRO A 121 -29.07 1.97 -15.08
C PRO A 121 -28.33 2.94 -14.17
N THR A 122 -27.63 2.43 -13.18
CA THR A 122 -26.99 3.22 -12.11
C THR A 122 -25.52 2.90 -11.92
N SER A 123 -24.96 1.97 -12.71
CA SER A 123 -23.55 1.62 -12.60
C SER A 123 -22.74 2.34 -13.70
N GLU A 124 -21.45 2.53 -13.44
CA GLU A 124 -20.52 3.03 -14.46
C GLU A 124 -20.50 2.16 -15.71
N VAL A 125 -20.79 0.87 -15.53
CA VAL A 125 -20.98 -0.09 -16.61
C VAL A 125 -22.18 0.29 -17.50
N ALA A 126 -23.23 0.94 -16.95
CA ALA A 126 -24.39 1.39 -17.71
C ALA A 126 -24.06 2.48 -18.75
N ALA A 127 -23.02 3.23 -18.48
CA ALA A 127 -22.56 4.27 -19.41
C ALA A 127 -21.80 3.71 -20.64
N GLY A 128 -21.60 2.38 -20.70
CA GLY A 128 -20.85 1.70 -21.74
C GLY A 128 -19.33 1.67 -21.51
N PRO A 129 -18.58 1.08 -22.44
CA PRO A 129 -17.13 0.97 -22.32
C PRO A 129 -16.45 2.33 -22.21
N ARG A 130 -15.55 2.47 -21.24
CA ARG A 130 -14.71 3.65 -21.02
C ARG A 130 -13.25 3.37 -21.30
N GLU A 131 -12.97 2.34 -22.10
CA GLU A 131 -11.60 1.93 -22.41
C GLU A 131 -10.76 3.08 -22.95
N LYS A 132 -11.36 3.92 -23.81
CA LYS A 132 -10.66 5.06 -24.39
C LYS A 132 -10.25 6.06 -23.30
N GLU A 133 -11.18 6.50 -22.46
CA GLU A 133 -10.96 7.48 -21.40
C GLU A 133 -9.99 6.94 -20.37
N VAL A 134 -10.14 5.68 -19.96
CA VAL A 134 -9.20 5.00 -19.05
C VAL A 134 -7.79 4.99 -19.62
N ARG A 135 -7.61 4.60 -20.88
CA ARG A 135 -6.29 4.48 -21.50
C ARG A 135 -5.66 5.81 -21.89
N THR A 136 -6.45 6.84 -22.19
CA THR A 136 -5.92 8.12 -22.70
C THR A 136 -5.93 9.25 -21.69
N ILE A 137 -6.64 9.10 -20.56
CA ILE A 137 -6.75 10.13 -19.53
C ILE A 137 -6.38 9.56 -18.16
N GLU A 138 -7.18 8.63 -17.58
CA GLU A 138 -7.01 8.21 -16.20
C GLU A 138 -5.67 7.52 -15.95
N MET A 139 -5.32 6.50 -16.73
CA MET A 139 -4.03 5.82 -16.57
C MET A 139 -2.81 6.70 -16.88
N PRO A 140 -2.79 7.52 -17.94
CA PRO A 140 -1.70 8.48 -18.13
C PRO A 140 -1.52 9.45 -16.95
N TYR A 141 -2.60 9.97 -16.37
CA TYR A 141 -2.54 10.82 -15.18
C TYR A 141 -1.99 10.06 -13.98
N ALA A 142 -2.44 8.81 -13.75
CA ALA A 142 -1.90 7.96 -12.71
C ALA A 142 -0.38 7.79 -12.87
N LEU A 143 0.07 7.37 -14.06
CA LEU A 143 1.49 7.14 -14.36
C LEU A 143 2.33 8.41 -14.13
N GLU A 144 1.83 9.58 -14.53
CA GLU A 144 2.53 10.85 -14.35
C GLU A 144 2.70 11.18 -12.86
N GLY A 145 1.66 10.95 -12.04
CA GLY A 145 1.75 11.12 -10.60
C GLY A 145 2.80 10.21 -9.96
N TYR A 146 2.78 8.92 -10.28
CA TYR A 146 3.78 7.98 -9.74
C TYR A 146 5.21 8.26 -10.23
N ARG A 147 5.40 8.86 -11.43
CA ARG A 147 6.72 9.32 -11.88
C ARG A 147 7.32 10.40 -11.01
N LEU A 148 6.51 11.20 -10.30
CA LEU A 148 7.00 12.22 -9.37
C LEU A 148 7.75 11.61 -8.17
N ILE A 149 7.37 10.41 -7.75
CA ILE A 149 8.01 9.69 -6.62
C ILE A 149 9.00 8.61 -7.06
N LYS A 150 9.00 8.23 -8.35
CA LYS A 150 9.93 7.25 -8.93
C LYS A 150 11.39 7.63 -8.65
N GLY A 151 12.17 6.69 -8.11
CA GLY A 151 13.57 6.90 -7.77
C GLY A 151 13.82 7.86 -6.60
N LYS A 152 12.78 8.32 -5.91
CA LYS A 152 12.91 9.15 -4.70
C LYS A 152 12.85 8.31 -3.43
N LEU A 153 11.99 7.31 -3.39
CA LEU A 153 11.82 6.37 -2.29
C LEU A 153 11.19 5.06 -2.82
N PRO A 154 11.32 3.95 -2.09
CA PRO A 154 10.55 2.74 -2.37
C PRO A 154 9.06 2.97 -2.11
N PHE A 155 8.20 2.32 -2.92
CA PHE A 155 6.76 2.41 -2.75
C PHE A 155 6.03 1.14 -3.21
N SER A 156 4.80 0.97 -2.76
CA SER A 156 3.88 -0.10 -3.13
C SER A 156 2.60 0.46 -3.72
N VAL A 157 2.03 -0.26 -4.67
CA VAL A 157 0.69 0.00 -5.21
C VAL A 157 -0.05 -1.32 -5.26
N VAL A 158 -1.24 -1.39 -4.69
CA VAL A 158 -2.13 -2.56 -4.79
C VAL A 158 -3.34 -2.21 -5.63
N PRO A 159 -3.97 -3.15 -6.33
CA PRO A 159 -5.21 -2.87 -7.04
C PRO A 159 -6.40 -2.82 -6.05
N GLY A 160 -7.27 -1.83 -6.26
CA GLY A 160 -8.61 -1.80 -5.69
C GLY A 160 -9.66 -2.39 -6.64
N ASN A 161 -10.94 -2.32 -6.27
CA ASN A 161 -12.00 -2.88 -7.11
C ASN A 161 -12.20 -2.08 -8.41
N HIS A 162 -11.94 -0.78 -8.43
CA HIS A 162 -11.99 0.04 -9.64
C HIS A 162 -10.83 -0.24 -10.61
N ASP A 163 -9.73 -0.83 -10.14
CA ASP A 163 -8.57 -1.13 -10.98
C ASP A 163 -8.76 -2.35 -11.87
N TYR A 164 -9.76 -3.18 -11.60
CA TYR A 164 -10.10 -4.30 -12.46
C TYR A 164 -10.67 -3.83 -13.80
N ASP A 165 -10.57 -4.68 -14.80
CA ASP A 165 -10.98 -4.35 -16.17
C ASP A 165 -12.50 -4.40 -16.36
N ALA A 166 -13.20 -5.27 -15.62
CA ALA A 166 -14.64 -5.41 -15.70
C ALA A 166 -15.28 -5.92 -14.41
N LEU A 167 -16.58 -5.68 -14.28
CA LEU A 167 -17.46 -6.45 -13.43
C LEU A 167 -18.00 -7.62 -14.25
N TRP A 168 -17.69 -8.84 -13.82
CA TRP A 168 -18.10 -10.07 -14.48
C TRP A 168 -19.42 -10.59 -13.91
N THR A 169 -20.19 -11.26 -14.73
CA THR A 169 -21.36 -12.00 -14.30
C THR A 169 -21.19 -13.48 -14.65
N ASP A 170 -21.27 -14.35 -13.67
CA ASP A 170 -21.32 -15.80 -13.91
C ASP A 170 -22.78 -16.22 -14.19
N PRO A 171 -23.15 -16.50 -15.45
CA PRO A 171 -24.52 -16.85 -15.81
C PRO A 171 -24.95 -18.23 -15.32
N ARG A 172 -24.04 -19.03 -14.78
CA ARG A 172 -24.32 -20.35 -14.20
C ARG A 172 -24.87 -20.26 -12.78
N LEU A 173 -24.67 -19.12 -12.12
CA LEU A 173 -25.16 -18.87 -10.77
C LEU A 173 -26.54 -18.23 -10.81
N ALA A 174 -27.37 -18.56 -9.81
CA ALA A 174 -28.68 -17.93 -9.64
C ALA A 174 -28.54 -16.41 -9.46
N PRO A 175 -29.50 -15.61 -9.95
CA PRO A 175 -29.58 -14.19 -9.67
C PRO A 175 -29.59 -13.95 -8.16
N GLU A 176 -28.83 -12.97 -7.71
CA GLU A 176 -28.77 -12.56 -6.30
C GLU A 176 -29.45 -11.20 -6.11
N LEU A 177 -30.12 -11.03 -4.97
CA LEU A 177 -30.66 -9.75 -4.56
C LEU A 177 -29.55 -8.95 -3.84
N VAL A 178 -28.99 -7.97 -4.54
CA VAL A 178 -27.96 -7.09 -3.98
C VAL A 178 -28.56 -5.69 -3.82
N GLN A 179 -28.56 -5.14 -2.61
CA GLN A 179 -29.08 -3.80 -2.32
C GLN A 179 -30.48 -3.53 -2.92
N ASN A 180 -31.41 -4.47 -2.71
CA ASN A 180 -32.76 -4.44 -3.27
C ASN A 180 -32.87 -4.47 -4.80
N ARG A 181 -31.83 -4.93 -5.50
CA ARG A 181 -31.83 -5.12 -6.95
C ARG A 181 -31.49 -6.56 -7.31
N MET A 182 -32.21 -7.09 -8.28
CA MET A 182 -31.89 -8.40 -8.85
C MET A 182 -30.71 -8.24 -9.80
N THR A 183 -29.62 -8.95 -9.53
CA THR A 183 -28.50 -9.09 -10.46
C THR A 183 -28.60 -10.42 -11.21
N TYR A 184 -28.23 -10.41 -12.48
CA TYR A 184 -28.17 -11.65 -13.24
C TYR A 184 -26.86 -12.37 -12.94
N GLY A 185 -26.93 -13.37 -12.07
CA GLY A 185 -25.77 -14.11 -11.62
C GLY A 185 -24.92 -13.33 -10.59
N ARG A 186 -23.89 -14.00 -10.11
CA ARG A 186 -22.99 -13.42 -9.13
C ARG A 186 -22.07 -12.41 -9.81
N ARG A 187 -21.93 -11.24 -9.20
CA ARG A 187 -20.95 -10.25 -9.65
C ARG A 187 -19.56 -10.62 -9.15
N GLU A 188 -18.62 -10.58 -10.06
CA GLU A 188 -17.21 -10.77 -9.78
C GLU A 188 -16.41 -9.69 -10.51
N VAL A 189 -15.33 -9.21 -9.92
CA VAL A 189 -14.36 -8.37 -10.62
C VAL A 189 -13.31 -9.27 -11.26
N GLY A 190 -12.77 -8.87 -12.40
CA GLY A 190 -11.75 -9.67 -13.08
C GLY A 190 -11.02 -8.91 -14.17
N GLY A 191 -9.82 -9.42 -14.47
CA GLY A 191 -8.90 -8.76 -15.38
C GLY A 191 -8.23 -7.54 -14.73
N LEU A 192 -6.94 -7.44 -14.90
CA LEU A 192 -6.11 -6.34 -14.36
C LEU A 192 -5.18 -5.78 -15.43
N SER A 193 -5.58 -5.83 -16.70
CA SER A 193 -4.66 -5.54 -17.81
C SER A 193 -4.08 -4.13 -17.75
N THR A 194 -4.89 -3.13 -17.40
CA THR A 194 -4.44 -1.74 -17.25
C THR A 194 -3.57 -1.55 -16.02
N PHE A 195 -3.90 -2.17 -14.90
CA PHE A 195 -3.11 -2.13 -13.69
C PHE A 195 -1.76 -2.84 -13.89
N GLN A 196 -1.77 -4.04 -14.44
CA GLN A 196 -0.55 -4.83 -14.71
C GLN A 196 0.37 -4.13 -15.71
N PHE A 197 -0.18 -3.47 -16.73
CA PHE A 197 0.62 -2.63 -17.62
C PHE A 197 1.37 -1.54 -16.86
N ALA A 198 0.72 -0.89 -15.90
CA ALA A 198 1.29 0.21 -15.12
C ALA A 198 2.23 -0.27 -14.00
N PHE A 199 1.88 -1.35 -13.29
CA PHE A 199 2.47 -1.70 -11.99
C PHE A 199 2.99 -3.15 -11.90
N SER A 200 3.19 -3.84 -13.03
CA SER A 200 3.89 -5.13 -13.00
C SER A 200 5.37 -4.98 -12.59
N ASP A 201 6.01 -6.09 -12.26
CA ASP A 201 7.44 -6.18 -11.99
C ASP A 201 8.32 -5.74 -13.18
N GLN A 202 7.76 -5.72 -14.41
CA GLN A 202 8.42 -5.25 -15.62
C GLN A 202 8.12 -3.77 -15.94
N SER A 203 7.29 -3.11 -15.14
CA SER A 203 6.95 -1.70 -15.33
C SER A 203 8.15 -0.78 -15.13
N GLU A 204 8.00 0.45 -15.60
CA GLU A 204 9.03 1.48 -15.41
C GLU A 204 9.29 1.83 -13.93
N PHE A 205 8.39 1.46 -13.02
CA PHE A 205 8.49 1.78 -11.61
C PHE A 205 9.24 0.73 -10.80
N PHE A 206 9.17 -0.53 -11.21
CA PHE A 206 9.62 -1.66 -10.37
C PHE A 206 10.74 -2.47 -11.00
N LYS A 207 10.90 -2.41 -12.31
CA LYS A 207 11.94 -3.17 -13.02
C LYS A 207 13.33 -2.80 -12.58
N GLY A 208 14.02 -3.77 -11.96
CA GLY A 208 15.40 -3.60 -11.51
C GLY A 208 15.56 -2.86 -10.18
N GLU A 209 14.46 -2.49 -9.53
CA GLU A 209 14.51 -1.86 -8.20
C GLU A 209 14.88 -2.90 -7.15
N PRO A 210 15.97 -2.69 -6.39
CA PRO A 210 16.47 -3.70 -5.45
C PRO A 210 15.55 -3.95 -4.26
N TRP A 211 14.64 -3.04 -3.99
CA TRP A 211 13.66 -3.15 -2.92
C TRP A 211 12.37 -3.86 -3.36
N TYR A 212 12.14 -4.06 -4.66
CA TYR A 212 11.00 -4.84 -5.18
C TYR A 212 11.41 -6.31 -5.28
N VAL A 213 11.03 -7.11 -4.28
CA VAL A 213 11.64 -8.43 -4.05
C VAL A 213 10.82 -9.61 -4.54
N SER A 214 9.54 -9.41 -4.83
CA SER A 214 8.68 -10.46 -5.37
C SER A 214 7.37 -9.88 -5.91
N SER A 215 6.76 -10.59 -6.87
CA SER A 215 5.41 -10.35 -7.35
C SER A 215 4.69 -11.66 -7.65
N HIS A 216 3.37 -11.59 -7.72
CA HIS A 216 2.48 -12.67 -8.11
C HIS A 216 1.34 -12.06 -8.93
N ASP A 217 0.75 -12.86 -9.80
CA ASP A 217 -0.36 -12.47 -10.67
C ASP A 217 -0.09 -11.12 -11.39
N GLY A 218 1.05 -11.08 -12.14
CA GLY A 218 1.43 -9.92 -12.94
C GLY A 218 1.63 -8.61 -12.18
N GLY A 219 1.91 -8.67 -10.87
CA GLY A 219 2.10 -7.51 -10.00
C GLY A 219 0.87 -7.12 -9.18
N ALA A 220 -0.27 -7.82 -9.35
CA ALA A 220 -1.45 -7.62 -8.51
C ALA A 220 -1.15 -7.84 -7.03
N ASP A 221 -0.35 -8.86 -6.73
CA ASP A 221 0.31 -9.01 -5.44
C ASP A 221 1.79 -8.67 -5.59
N ASN A 222 2.36 -7.95 -4.65
CA ASN A 222 3.73 -7.47 -4.73
C ASN A 222 4.38 -7.35 -3.35
N ALA A 223 5.72 -7.38 -3.31
CA ALA A 223 6.45 -7.29 -2.06
C ALA A 223 7.67 -6.37 -2.17
N GLN A 224 7.84 -5.49 -1.19
CA GLN A 224 8.95 -4.57 -1.07
C GLN A 224 9.70 -4.81 0.23
N LEU A 225 11.01 -5.03 0.12
CA LEU A 225 11.92 -5.03 1.26
C LEU A 225 12.65 -3.68 1.30
N PHE A 226 12.29 -2.84 2.22
CA PHE A 226 12.83 -1.49 2.32
C PHE A 226 13.55 -1.24 3.64
N THR A 227 14.40 -0.23 3.66
CA THR A 227 15.10 0.23 4.87
C THR A 227 14.53 1.56 5.29
N ALA A 228 14.12 1.67 6.56
CA ALA A 228 13.61 2.88 7.16
C ALA A 228 14.15 3.02 8.58
N GLY A 229 14.59 4.23 8.96
CA GLY A 229 15.28 4.45 10.23
C GLY A 229 16.56 3.59 10.40
N GLY A 230 17.12 3.06 9.32
CA GLY A 230 18.26 2.14 9.36
C GLY A 230 17.88 0.68 9.66
N CYS A 231 16.59 0.36 9.80
CA CYS A 231 16.06 -1.00 9.99
C CYS A 231 15.35 -1.48 8.72
N ARG A 232 15.26 -2.81 8.57
CA ARG A 232 14.56 -3.40 7.44
C ARG A 232 13.10 -3.69 7.78
N PHE A 233 12.24 -3.43 6.81
CA PHE A 233 10.82 -3.72 6.85
C PHE A 233 10.40 -4.42 5.56
N LEU A 234 9.37 -5.25 5.66
CA LEU A 234 8.75 -5.90 4.52
C LEU A 234 7.32 -5.35 4.39
N ASN A 235 6.96 -4.87 3.20
CA ASN A 235 5.56 -4.66 2.82
C ASN A 235 5.14 -5.78 1.88
N ILE A 236 3.95 -6.34 2.10
CA ILE A 236 3.31 -7.27 1.17
C ILE A 236 1.97 -6.65 0.76
N GLY A 237 1.89 -6.25 -0.48
CA GLY A 237 0.65 -5.81 -1.12
C GLY A 237 -0.14 -7.00 -1.62
N LEU A 238 -1.42 -7.06 -1.26
CA LEU A 238 -2.36 -8.09 -1.71
C LEU A 238 -3.43 -7.47 -2.59
N GLN A 239 -3.77 -8.15 -3.67
CA GLN A 239 -4.88 -7.75 -4.52
C GLN A 239 -6.21 -7.75 -3.77
N PHE A 240 -7.17 -6.97 -4.28
CA PHE A 240 -8.53 -6.92 -3.75
C PHE A 240 -9.15 -8.33 -3.72
N THR A 241 -9.77 -8.71 -2.60
CA THR A 241 -10.34 -10.06 -2.37
C THR A 241 -9.36 -11.21 -2.69
N ALA A 242 -8.12 -11.11 -2.21
CA ALA A 242 -7.01 -11.99 -2.51
C ALA A 242 -7.37 -13.48 -2.54
N PRO A 243 -7.12 -14.22 -3.64
CA PRO A 243 -7.35 -15.66 -3.71
C PRO A 243 -6.38 -16.44 -2.82
N ASN A 244 -6.64 -17.73 -2.61
CA ASN A 244 -5.75 -18.56 -1.81
C ASN A 244 -4.32 -18.60 -2.36
N SER A 245 -4.13 -18.55 -3.68
CA SER A 245 -2.81 -18.48 -4.31
C SER A 245 -2.01 -17.24 -3.89
N SER A 246 -2.67 -16.08 -3.73
CA SER A 246 -2.06 -14.86 -3.20
C SER A 246 -1.59 -15.04 -1.76
N LEU A 247 -2.40 -15.67 -0.92
CA LEU A 247 -2.04 -15.93 0.48
C LEU A 247 -0.90 -16.94 0.60
N GLU A 248 -0.87 -17.97 -0.24
CA GLU A 248 0.21 -18.96 -0.32
C GLU A 248 1.52 -18.31 -0.79
N TRP A 249 1.46 -17.48 -1.84
CA TRP A 249 2.60 -16.70 -2.30
C TRP A 249 3.14 -15.78 -1.20
N ALA A 250 2.26 -15.01 -0.53
CA ALA A 250 2.62 -14.09 0.54
C ALA A 250 3.29 -14.83 1.72
N ALA A 251 2.77 -16.00 2.10
CA ALA A 251 3.40 -16.86 3.12
C ALA A 251 4.79 -17.33 2.68
N GLY A 252 4.98 -17.61 1.39
CA GLY A 252 6.28 -17.92 0.79
C GLY A 252 7.25 -16.73 0.87
N VAL A 253 6.78 -15.50 0.66
CA VAL A 253 7.57 -14.28 0.84
C VAL A 253 8.02 -14.13 2.28
N ILE A 254 7.12 -14.26 3.24
CA ILE A 254 7.43 -14.19 4.68
C ILE A 254 8.52 -15.18 5.07
N LYS A 255 8.44 -16.43 4.58
CA LYS A 255 9.44 -17.46 4.86
C LYS A 255 10.85 -17.12 4.31
N ARG A 256 10.95 -16.33 3.25
CA ARG A 256 12.26 -15.86 2.72
C ARG A 256 12.89 -14.75 3.55
N TYR A 257 12.08 -14.03 4.34
CA TYR A 257 12.52 -12.91 5.17
C TYR A 257 12.11 -13.09 6.63
N PRO A 258 12.61 -14.17 7.31
CA PRO A 258 12.19 -14.48 8.67
C PRO A 258 12.58 -13.36 9.64
N GLY A 259 11.68 -13.05 10.57
CA GLY A 259 11.89 -12.05 11.62
C GLY A 259 11.88 -10.58 11.14
N VAL A 260 11.62 -10.30 9.88
CA VAL A 260 11.50 -8.93 9.38
C VAL A 260 10.10 -8.40 9.68
N PRO A 261 9.97 -7.25 10.39
CA PRO A 261 8.66 -6.63 10.64
C PRO A 261 7.91 -6.43 9.32
N THR A 262 6.67 -6.94 9.26
CA THR A 262 5.91 -7.01 8.01
C THR A 262 4.61 -6.21 8.11
N LEU A 263 4.40 -5.32 7.13
CA LEU A 263 3.15 -4.62 6.86
C LEU A 263 2.40 -5.35 5.73
N ILE A 264 1.09 -5.34 5.81
CA ILE A 264 0.20 -5.76 4.71
C ILE A 264 -0.52 -4.53 4.19
N SER A 265 -0.53 -4.33 2.89
CA SER A 265 -1.40 -3.39 2.21
C SER A 265 -2.42 -4.15 1.38
N ILE A 266 -3.69 -3.83 1.54
CA ILE A 266 -4.80 -4.49 0.85
C ILE A 266 -5.93 -3.48 0.73
N HIS A 267 -6.55 -3.36 -0.45
CA HIS A 267 -7.52 -2.30 -0.67
C HIS A 267 -8.74 -2.40 0.27
N GLY A 268 -9.56 -3.44 0.17
CA GLY A 268 -10.75 -3.60 1.00
C GLY A 268 -10.50 -4.49 2.21
N TYR A 269 -10.52 -3.92 3.43
CA TYR A 269 -10.26 -4.70 4.65
C TYR A 269 -11.13 -4.31 5.84
N LEU A 270 -11.07 -3.06 6.31
CA LEU A 270 -11.96 -2.54 7.36
C LEU A 270 -13.03 -1.64 6.76
N ASP A 271 -14.18 -1.57 7.42
CA ASP A 271 -15.14 -0.48 7.26
C ASP A 271 -14.85 0.68 8.24
N HIS A 272 -15.59 1.78 8.12
CA HIS A 272 -15.45 2.97 8.96
C HIS A 272 -15.80 2.73 10.44
N THR A 273 -16.43 1.61 10.79
CA THR A 273 -16.66 1.21 12.19
C THR A 273 -15.47 0.46 12.78
N GLY A 274 -14.50 0.06 11.96
CA GLY A 274 -13.39 -0.81 12.32
C GLY A 274 -13.74 -2.30 12.26
N THR A 275 -14.87 -2.66 11.64
CA THR A 275 -15.24 -4.06 11.42
C THR A 275 -14.57 -4.55 10.13
N ARG A 276 -14.06 -5.80 10.13
CA ARG A 276 -13.60 -6.39 8.87
C ARG A 276 -14.79 -6.64 7.96
N LEU A 277 -14.64 -6.21 6.71
CA LEU A 277 -15.66 -6.41 5.71
C LEU A 277 -15.96 -7.91 5.54
N SER A 278 -17.19 -8.32 5.80
CA SER A 278 -17.63 -9.71 5.66
C SER A 278 -18.04 -10.07 4.23
N ASN A 279 -18.27 -9.04 3.43
CA ASN A 279 -18.60 -9.17 2.02
C ASN A 279 -18.22 -7.88 1.31
N SER A 280 -17.21 -7.93 0.47
CA SER A 280 -16.79 -6.77 -0.32
C SER A 280 -17.80 -6.39 -1.42
N GLY A 281 -18.93 -7.09 -1.51
CA GLY A 281 -19.94 -6.86 -2.56
C GLY A 281 -19.51 -7.38 -3.94
N ASN A 282 -18.22 -7.49 -4.18
CA ASN A 282 -17.63 -7.94 -5.43
C ASN A 282 -16.63 -9.06 -5.13
N LYS A 283 -16.93 -10.28 -5.55
CA LYS A 283 -16.01 -11.42 -5.41
C LYS A 283 -15.25 -11.62 -6.70
N VAL A 284 -13.95 -11.81 -6.60
CA VAL A 284 -13.09 -12.04 -7.76
C VAL A 284 -13.26 -13.48 -8.28
N ASP A 285 -13.49 -14.43 -7.41
CA ASP A 285 -13.67 -15.85 -7.74
C ASP A 285 -14.28 -16.57 -6.52
N PRO A 286 -14.94 -17.74 -6.66
CA PRO A 286 -15.29 -18.60 -5.53
C PRO A 286 -14.11 -18.97 -4.63
N LEU A 287 -12.87 -18.86 -5.12
CA LEU A 287 -11.64 -19.12 -4.37
C LEU A 287 -11.06 -17.89 -3.67
N THR A 288 -11.73 -16.75 -3.71
CA THR A 288 -11.30 -15.53 -3.07
C THR A 288 -11.62 -15.49 -1.59
N ASN A 289 -10.91 -14.66 -0.86
CA ASN A 289 -11.06 -14.50 0.56
C ASN A 289 -11.60 -13.12 0.89
N ASP A 290 -12.65 -13.07 1.70
CA ASP A 290 -13.02 -11.81 2.36
C ASP A 290 -11.98 -11.43 3.44
N PRO A 291 -12.00 -10.20 3.95
CA PRO A 291 -11.05 -9.73 4.95
C PRO A 291 -10.98 -10.59 6.21
N GLN A 292 -12.10 -11.16 6.66
CA GLN A 292 -12.08 -12.05 7.82
C GLN A 292 -11.36 -13.37 7.49
N MET A 293 -11.55 -13.92 6.29
CA MET A 293 -10.80 -15.09 5.84
C MET A 293 -9.32 -14.81 5.67
N VAL A 294 -8.94 -13.63 5.16
CA VAL A 294 -7.52 -13.19 5.06
C VAL A 294 -6.89 -13.11 6.45
N TRP A 295 -7.63 -12.57 7.43
CA TRP A 295 -7.19 -12.56 8.83
C TRP A 295 -6.95 -13.98 9.35
N GLU A 296 -7.94 -14.85 9.23
CA GLU A 296 -7.90 -16.20 9.79
C GLU A 296 -6.87 -17.12 9.11
N LYS A 297 -6.77 -17.05 7.79
CA LYS A 297 -5.91 -17.93 7.00
C LYS A 297 -4.46 -17.46 6.93
N PHE A 298 -4.23 -16.15 7.00
CA PHE A 298 -2.91 -15.60 6.70
C PHE A 298 -2.39 -14.64 7.77
N ILE A 299 -3.08 -13.53 8.06
CA ILE A 299 -2.52 -12.47 8.90
C ILE A 299 -2.28 -12.97 10.32
N SER A 300 -3.30 -13.54 10.97
CA SER A 300 -3.18 -14.06 12.33
C SER A 300 -2.22 -15.26 12.47
N GLN A 301 -1.92 -15.93 11.36
CA GLN A 301 -1.06 -17.11 11.32
C GLN A 301 0.44 -16.78 11.21
N ASN A 302 0.81 -15.52 10.93
CA ASN A 302 2.19 -15.11 10.68
C ASN A 302 2.62 -14.07 11.71
N ASP A 303 3.46 -14.48 12.65
CA ASP A 303 3.83 -13.63 13.79
C ASP A 303 4.53 -12.32 13.39
N GLN A 304 5.27 -12.29 12.30
CA GLN A 304 5.97 -11.08 11.87
C GLN A 304 5.08 -10.01 11.23
N ILE A 305 3.78 -10.28 10.99
CA ILE A 305 2.83 -9.27 10.54
C ILE A 305 2.35 -8.46 11.74
N PHE A 306 2.67 -7.17 11.77
CA PHE A 306 2.30 -6.28 12.87
C PHE A 306 1.31 -5.18 12.46
N MET A 307 1.09 -4.98 11.14
CA MET A 307 0.25 -3.90 10.64
C MET A 307 -0.47 -4.28 9.35
N VAL A 308 -1.70 -3.78 9.20
CA VAL A 308 -2.51 -3.85 7.96
C VAL A 308 -3.00 -2.46 7.62
N LEU A 309 -2.82 -2.05 6.36
CA LEU A 309 -3.27 -0.77 5.82
C LEU A 309 -4.31 -1.02 4.73
N SER A 310 -5.42 -0.29 4.77
CA SER A 310 -6.53 -0.46 3.81
C SER A 310 -7.22 0.86 3.44
N GLY A 311 -7.89 0.85 2.27
CA GLY A 311 -8.76 1.87 1.72
C GLY A 311 -10.20 1.36 1.52
N HIS A 312 -10.84 1.69 0.40
CA HIS A 312 -12.12 1.20 -0.11
C HIS A 312 -13.37 1.76 0.58
N ALA A 313 -13.42 1.73 1.89
CA ALA A 313 -14.58 2.20 2.65
C ALA A 313 -14.34 3.63 3.11
N CYS A 314 -15.16 4.57 2.61
CA CYS A 314 -15.02 5.99 2.97
C CYS A 314 -14.85 6.20 4.47
N GLY A 315 -13.86 7.01 4.84
CA GLY A 315 -13.56 7.37 6.23
C GLY A 315 -12.26 6.78 6.75
N GLN A 316 -12.19 6.68 8.07
CA GLN A 316 -11.00 6.22 8.79
C GLN A 316 -11.40 5.35 9.99
N ALA A 317 -10.61 4.32 10.23
CA ALA A 317 -10.80 3.45 11.38
C ALA A 317 -9.45 2.90 11.87
N TYR A 318 -9.45 2.48 13.12
CA TYR A 318 -8.33 1.80 13.75
C TYR A 318 -8.84 0.65 14.60
N ARG A 319 -8.21 -0.50 14.44
CA ARG A 319 -8.52 -1.74 15.15
C ARG A 319 -7.24 -2.46 15.53
N VAL A 320 -7.24 -3.12 16.67
CA VAL A 320 -6.16 -4.01 17.12
C VAL A 320 -6.76 -5.35 17.49
N ASP A 321 -6.17 -6.43 16.96
CA ASP A 321 -6.46 -7.79 17.39
C ASP A 321 -5.15 -8.53 17.65
N ALA A 322 -5.15 -9.39 18.65
CA ALA A 322 -4.03 -10.28 18.88
C ALA A 322 -4.01 -11.40 17.82
N ASN A 323 -2.83 -11.65 17.25
CA ASN A 323 -2.62 -12.83 16.42
C ASN A 323 -2.60 -14.12 17.26
N ARG A 324 -2.47 -15.28 16.62
CA ARG A 324 -2.45 -16.57 17.35
C ARG A 324 -1.28 -16.75 18.32
N PHE A 325 -0.27 -15.89 18.24
CA PHE A 325 0.89 -15.90 19.14
C PHE A 325 0.73 -14.93 20.32
N GLY A 326 -0.39 -14.20 20.37
CA GLY A 326 -0.70 -13.22 21.41
C GLY A 326 -0.12 -11.83 21.15
N HIS A 327 0.43 -11.54 19.97
CA HIS A 327 0.98 -10.24 19.63
C HIS A 327 -0.05 -9.39 18.85
N ASP A 328 -0.05 -8.10 19.15
CA ASP A 328 -0.94 -7.13 18.53
C ASP A 328 -0.65 -6.98 17.03
N VAL A 329 -1.72 -6.92 16.22
CA VAL A 329 -1.72 -6.51 14.82
C VAL A 329 -2.59 -5.27 14.68
N HIS A 330 -1.98 -4.15 14.31
CA HIS A 330 -2.63 -2.86 14.13
C HIS A 330 -3.22 -2.76 12.73
N GLN A 331 -4.51 -2.48 12.61
CA GLN A 331 -5.25 -2.47 11.36
C GLN A 331 -5.85 -1.09 11.17
N LEU A 332 -5.54 -0.45 10.05
CA LEU A 332 -5.93 0.93 9.76
C LEU A 332 -6.69 1.03 8.44
N LEU A 333 -7.80 1.75 8.47
CA LEU A 333 -8.51 2.24 7.30
C LEU A 333 -8.13 3.70 7.06
N SER A 334 -7.88 4.04 5.79
CA SER A 334 -7.61 5.42 5.35
C SER A 334 -8.17 5.59 3.95
N ASP A 335 -9.43 6.02 3.85
CA ASP A 335 -10.06 6.33 2.58
C ASP A 335 -10.77 7.69 2.66
N TYR A 336 -10.27 8.64 1.91
CA TYR A 336 -10.76 10.02 1.92
C TYR A 336 -11.51 10.40 0.64
N GLN A 337 -11.72 9.47 -0.28
CA GLN A 337 -12.33 9.71 -1.59
C GLN A 337 -13.70 10.41 -1.51
N CYS A 338 -14.46 10.19 -0.45
CA CYS A 338 -15.78 10.79 -0.24
C CYS A 338 -15.74 12.23 0.28
N ARG A 339 -14.56 12.79 0.58
CA ARG A 339 -14.41 14.16 1.06
C ARG A 339 -14.50 15.14 -0.09
N GLY A 340 -15.40 16.10 0.01
CA GLY A 340 -15.80 16.95 -1.11
C GLY A 340 -15.87 18.45 -0.82
N GLN A 341 -15.20 18.95 0.22
CA GLN A 341 -15.23 20.37 0.53
C GLN A 341 -14.58 21.23 -0.55
N VAL A 342 -13.48 20.73 -1.18
CA VAL A 342 -12.81 21.44 -2.29
C VAL A 342 -13.73 21.61 -3.48
N ALA A 343 -14.48 20.57 -3.84
CA ALA A 343 -15.47 20.67 -4.92
C ALA A 343 -16.60 21.65 -4.58
N LYS A 344 -17.08 21.60 -3.34
CA LYS A 344 -18.11 22.50 -2.83
C LYS A 344 -17.63 23.95 -2.85
N ASP A 345 -16.40 24.22 -2.42
CA ASP A 345 -15.80 25.56 -2.44
C ASP A 345 -15.61 26.07 -3.87
N ALA A 346 -15.43 25.17 -4.84
CA ALA A 346 -15.38 25.46 -6.27
C ALA A 346 -16.79 25.65 -6.91
N GLY A 347 -17.87 25.56 -6.13
CA GLY A 347 -19.24 25.76 -6.58
C GLY A 347 -19.89 24.52 -7.21
N VAL A 348 -19.32 23.33 -6.96
CA VAL A 348 -19.89 22.05 -7.39
C VAL A 348 -20.69 21.46 -6.26
N ASP A 349 -22.00 21.29 -6.46
CA ASP A 349 -22.80 20.43 -5.59
C ASP A 349 -22.77 19.00 -6.17
N LEU A 350 -21.90 18.16 -5.62
CA LEU A 350 -21.76 16.76 -6.04
C LEU A 350 -23.01 15.92 -5.66
N ARG A 351 -23.94 16.47 -4.89
CA ARG A 351 -25.17 15.82 -4.47
C ARG A 351 -26.40 16.22 -5.29
N GLU A 352 -26.31 17.30 -6.06
CA GLU A 352 -27.42 17.83 -6.85
C GLU A 352 -27.05 17.87 -8.34
N GLY A 353 -27.47 16.90 -9.08
CA GLY A 353 -27.28 16.87 -10.54
C GLY A 353 -27.94 15.67 -11.18
N PRO A 354 -28.09 15.62 -12.51
CA PRO A 354 -28.69 14.46 -13.22
C PRO A 354 -27.94 13.14 -13.04
N GLY A 355 -26.81 13.17 -12.35
CA GLY A 355 -26.02 12.02 -11.97
C GLY A 355 -25.80 11.91 -10.46
N ALA A 356 -26.49 12.71 -9.64
CA ALA A 356 -26.44 12.68 -8.19
C ALA A 356 -27.05 11.39 -7.64
N ASN A 357 -26.33 10.33 -7.84
CA ASN A 357 -26.57 9.05 -7.19
C ASN A 357 -25.24 8.63 -6.58
N TRP A 358 -25.25 7.62 -5.76
CA TRP A 358 -24.09 7.05 -5.06
C TRP A 358 -22.89 6.68 -5.97
N LEU A 359 -22.98 6.86 -7.28
CA LEU A 359 -21.93 6.63 -8.29
C LEU A 359 -21.11 7.90 -8.59
N HIS A 360 -21.62 9.08 -8.23
CA HIS A 360 -20.78 10.25 -8.12
C HIS A 360 -20.34 10.34 -6.68
N PRO A 361 -19.04 10.12 -6.42
CA PRO A 361 -18.56 10.32 -5.08
C PRO A 361 -18.94 11.71 -4.63
N SER A 362 -19.42 11.81 -3.40
CA SER A 362 -19.71 13.07 -2.75
C SER A 362 -18.46 13.95 -2.63
N GLY A 363 -17.30 13.49 -3.09
CA GLY A 363 -16.03 14.17 -2.93
C GLY A 363 -14.93 13.79 -3.91
N LEU A 364 -13.87 14.58 -3.84
CA LEU A 364 -12.62 14.38 -4.59
C LEU A 364 -11.48 13.86 -3.70
N GLY A 365 -11.71 13.72 -2.37
CA GLY A 365 -10.65 13.38 -1.43
C GLY A 365 -9.88 14.58 -0.88
N ASP A 366 -10.10 15.80 -1.39
CA ASP A 366 -9.63 17.09 -0.87
C ASP A 366 -8.12 17.14 -0.56
N GLY A 367 -7.31 16.35 -1.25
CA GLY A 367 -5.85 16.26 -1.06
C GLY A 367 -5.42 15.60 0.25
N TRP A 368 -6.33 14.97 1.00
CA TRP A 368 -6.01 14.28 2.25
C TRP A 368 -5.21 13.00 2.00
N MET A 369 -4.18 12.78 2.82
CA MET A 369 -3.39 11.55 2.88
C MET A 369 -2.95 11.29 4.32
N ARG A 370 -2.56 10.05 4.62
CA ARG A 370 -2.14 9.71 5.98
C ARG A 370 -0.63 9.66 6.09
N MET A 371 -0.10 10.23 7.17
CA MET A 371 1.29 10.23 7.54
C MET A 371 1.47 9.40 8.81
N MET A 372 2.33 8.41 8.78
CA MET A 372 2.59 7.52 9.92
C MET A 372 4.06 7.66 10.32
N THR A 373 4.32 8.40 11.39
CA THR A 373 5.67 8.60 11.92
C THR A 373 5.98 7.57 13.00
N PHE A 374 6.99 6.75 12.75
CA PHE A 374 7.50 5.73 13.65
C PHE A 374 8.62 6.30 14.49
N SER A 375 8.51 6.24 15.82
CA SER A 375 9.53 6.65 16.77
C SER A 375 10.00 5.45 17.59
N PHE A 376 11.31 5.33 17.77
CA PHE A 376 11.97 4.21 18.46
C PHE A 376 12.75 4.67 19.71
N ASP A 377 12.44 5.85 20.23
CA ASP A 377 13.17 6.48 21.35
C ASP A 377 12.76 5.93 22.71
N GLY A 378 11.64 5.19 22.79
CA GLY A 378 11.08 4.65 24.04
C GLY A 378 11.44 3.20 24.32
N ASN A 379 10.94 2.69 25.44
CA ASN A 379 11.00 1.26 25.79
C ASN A 379 10.24 0.38 24.78
N GLU A 380 9.27 0.95 24.11
CA GLU A 380 8.49 0.37 23.03
C GLU A 380 8.36 1.42 21.92
N PRO A 381 8.45 1.03 20.64
CA PRO A 381 8.23 1.98 19.57
C PRO A 381 6.78 2.48 19.56
N ALA A 382 6.59 3.70 19.10
CA ALA A 382 5.27 4.29 18.91
C ALA A 382 5.08 4.73 17.46
N VAL A 383 3.83 4.78 17.02
CA VAL A 383 3.44 5.29 15.71
C VAL A 383 2.47 6.44 15.91
N HIS A 384 2.85 7.63 15.45
CA HIS A 384 1.97 8.78 15.39
C HIS A 384 1.30 8.82 14.01
N VAL A 385 0.00 8.62 13.98
CA VAL A 385 -0.85 8.67 12.79
C VAL A 385 -1.45 10.05 12.68
N ARG A 386 -1.24 10.73 11.57
CA ARG A 386 -1.81 12.04 11.27
C ARG A 386 -2.34 12.10 9.85
N THR A 387 -3.39 12.87 9.63
CA THR A 387 -3.98 13.10 8.31
C THR A 387 -3.68 14.52 7.85
N PHE A 388 -3.03 14.64 6.70
CA PHE A 388 -2.56 15.91 6.13
C PHE A 388 -3.20 16.15 4.77
N SER A 389 -3.67 17.37 4.51
CA SER A 389 -4.12 17.78 3.17
C SER A 389 -3.06 18.63 2.47
N THR A 390 -2.67 18.22 1.29
CA THR A 390 -1.78 19.00 0.44
C THR A 390 -2.48 20.24 -0.16
N TYR A 391 -3.81 20.21 -0.26
CA TYR A 391 -4.59 21.36 -0.71
C TYR A 391 -4.67 22.45 0.37
N TYR A 392 -5.12 22.06 1.58
CA TYR A 392 -5.20 23.01 2.71
C TYR A 392 -3.85 23.30 3.33
N LYS A 393 -2.82 22.47 3.10
CA LYS A 393 -1.48 22.55 3.72
C LYS A 393 -1.54 22.50 5.24
N MET A 394 -2.45 21.70 5.77
CA MET A 394 -2.77 21.58 7.20
C MET A 394 -3.02 20.12 7.57
N PHE A 395 -2.75 19.81 8.83
CA PHE A 395 -3.24 18.57 9.43
C PHE A 395 -4.73 18.70 9.78
N SER A 396 -5.43 17.58 9.87
CA SER A 396 -6.86 17.51 10.20
C SER A 396 -7.21 18.28 11.48
N THR A 397 -6.34 18.21 12.49
CA THR A 397 -6.49 18.88 13.79
C THR A 397 -6.32 20.40 13.72
N GLU A 398 -5.71 20.92 12.68
CA GLU A 398 -5.52 22.37 12.47
C GLU A 398 -6.72 23.01 11.76
N VAL A 399 -7.57 22.20 11.11
CA VAL A 399 -8.76 22.66 10.40
C VAL A 399 -9.97 22.67 11.32
N LYS A 400 -10.33 23.83 11.84
CA LYS A 400 -11.44 24.00 12.80
C LYS A 400 -12.79 23.43 12.32
N ALA A 401 -13.04 23.48 11.03
CA ALA A 401 -14.28 23.02 10.42
C ALA A 401 -14.25 21.53 10.00
N TYR A 402 -13.15 20.82 10.24
CA TYR A 402 -12.91 19.47 9.74
C TYR A 402 -14.05 18.49 10.01
N ALA A 403 -14.48 18.37 11.26
CA ALA A 403 -15.59 17.48 11.60
C ALA A 403 -16.92 17.95 10.96
N SER A 404 -17.18 19.26 10.90
CA SER A 404 -18.39 19.77 10.29
C SER A 404 -18.44 19.58 8.77
N TRP A 405 -17.28 19.48 8.11
CA TRP A 405 -17.21 19.22 6.69
C TRP A 405 -17.51 17.76 6.36
N TYR A 406 -16.91 16.82 7.11
CA TYR A 406 -16.80 15.43 6.69
C TYR A 406 -17.60 14.44 7.52
N LYS A 407 -17.87 14.70 8.80
CA LYS A 407 -18.57 13.76 9.68
C LYS A 407 -19.94 13.33 9.18
N LYS A 408 -20.62 14.17 8.39
CA LYS A 408 -21.96 13.89 7.86
C LYS A 408 -21.96 13.00 6.62
N ASP A 409 -20.88 13.02 5.88
CA ASP A 409 -20.76 12.31 4.59
C ASP A 409 -20.19 10.90 4.81
N ASP A 410 -19.51 10.69 5.94
CA ASP A 410 -19.12 9.39 6.45
C ASP A 410 -20.21 8.88 7.39
N GLU A 411 -20.51 7.61 7.37
CA GLU A 411 -21.46 6.98 8.32
C GLU A 411 -21.01 7.10 9.79
N GLN A 412 -20.09 8.00 10.09
CA GLN A 412 -19.54 8.36 11.39
C GLN A 412 -20.29 9.52 12.06
N SER A 413 -21.47 9.84 11.58
CA SER A 413 -22.30 10.95 12.08
C SER A 413 -22.66 10.86 13.57
N LEU A 414 -22.60 9.67 14.16
CA LEU A 414 -22.84 9.43 15.59
C LEU A 414 -21.68 9.83 16.51
N LEU A 415 -20.47 10.03 15.97
CA LEU A 415 -19.33 10.49 16.76
C LEU A 415 -19.49 11.95 17.16
N SER A 416 -18.97 12.33 18.31
CA SER A 416 -18.71 13.74 18.60
C SER A 416 -17.65 14.29 17.63
N ASP A 417 -17.55 15.60 17.50
CA ASP A 417 -16.56 16.23 16.64
C ASP A 417 -15.12 15.90 17.07
N ASP A 418 -14.88 15.88 18.38
CA ASP A 418 -13.58 15.51 18.94
C ASP A 418 -13.20 14.04 18.66
N GLU A 419 -14.17 13.13 18.77
CA GLU A 419 -13.92 11.71 18.45
C GLU A 419 -13.64 11.52 16.97
N PHE A 420 -14.34 12.22 16.10
CA PHE A 420 -14.11 12.19 14.67
C PHE A 420 -12.68 12.67 14.32
N VAL A 421 -12.27 13.84 14.86
CA VAL A 421 -10.93 14.39 14.62
C VAL A 421 -9.84 13.47 15.18
N LYS A 422 -10.04 12.88 16.35
CA LYS A 422 -9.07 11.94 16.97
C LYS A 422 -8.86 10.66 16.19
N ARG A 423 -9.75 10.28 15.29
CA ARG A 423 -9.50 9.13 14.39
C ARG A 423 -8.48 9.44 13.30
N ASP A 424 -8.19 10.71 13.08
CA ASP A 424 -7.23 11.19 12.09
C ASP A 424 -5.92 11.73 12.71
N ASP A 425 -5.83 11.78 14.04
CA ASP A 425 -4.62 12.16 14.78
C ASP A 425 -4.57 11.41 16.11
N PHE A 426 -3.75 10.35 16.16
CA PHE A 426 -3.59 9.52 17.34
C PHE A 426 -2.25 8.80 17.37
N ILE A 427 -1.86 8.35 18.56
CA ILE A 427 -0.64 7.59 18.80
C ILE A 427 -0.99 6.19 19.32
N PHE A 428 -0.31 5.19 18.83
CA PHE A 428 -0.33 3.85 19.40
C PHE A 428 1.07 3.29 19.58
N VAL A 429 1.20 2.35 20.54
CA VAL A 429 2.46 1.71 20.89
C VAL A 429 2.53 0.32 20.27
N LEU A 430 3.68 -0.02 19.71
CA LEU A 430 3.97 -1.37 19.19
C LEU A 430 4.50 -2.24 20.34
N LYS A 431 3.60 -2.84 21.10
CA LYS A 431 3.93 -3.67 22.25
C LYS A 431 4.80 -4.87 21.87
N ASP A 432 5.73 -5.21 22.74
CA ASP A 432 6.66 -6.34 22.56
C ASP A 432 7.50 -6.30 21.26
N TYR A 433 7.59 -5.14 20.60
CA TYR A 433 8.23 -5.00 19.28
C TYR A 433 9.69 -5.48 19.28
N TYR A 434 10.49 -4.99 20.22
CA TYR A 434 11.91 -5.36 20.29
C TYR A 434 12.11 -6.84 20.61
N LYS A 435 11.24 -7.41 21.45
CA LYS A 435 11.24 -8.84 21.76
C LYS A 435 10.84 -9.69 20.56
N ARG A 436 9.81 -9.24 19.83
CA ARG A 436 9.23 -9.93 18.68
C ARG A 436 10.16 -9.95 17.47
N PHE A 437 10.88 -8.86 17.21
CA PHE A 437 11.64 -8.67 15.98
C PHE A 437 13.16 -8.71 16.15
N HIS A 438 13.68 -8.96 17.37
CA HIS A 438 15.13 -8.98 17.64
C HIS A 438 15.88 -7.84 16.95
N ALA A 439 15.37 -6.61 17.06
CA ALA A 439 15.78 -5.43 16.28
C ALA A 439 17.27 -5.02 16.46
N THR A 440 18.07 -5.91 17.07
CA THR A 440 19.46 -5.68 17.48
C THR A 440 20.49 -6.53 16.76
N GLU A 441 20.13 -7.48 15.88
CA GLU A 441 21.12 -8.33 15.24
C GLU A 441 21.46 -7.91 13.80
N LYS A 442 22.75 -7.58 13.56
CA LYS A 442 23.33 -7.49 12.22
C LYS A 442 23.10 -8.80 11.47
N PRO A 443 22.76 -8.75 10.18
CA PRO A 443 22.81 -9.95 9.33
C PRO A 443 24.21 -10.55 9.43
N ALA A 444 24.31 -11.83 9.76
CA ALA A 444 25.57 -12.57 9.64
C ALA A 444 26.08 -12.42 8.20
N ALA A 445 27.31 -11.96 8.06
CA ALA A 445 27.96 -11.88 6.76
C ALA A 445 27.94 -13.29 6.13
N HIS A 446 27.30 -13.40 4.96
CA HIS A 446 27.45 -14.60 4.15
C HIS A 446 28.96 -14.81 3.91
N LYS A 447 29.53 -15.85 4.51
CA LYS A 447 30.84 -16.35 4.07
C LYS A 447 30.60 -16.91 2.68
N GLU A 448 31.08 -16.20 1.68
CA GLU A 448 31.32 -16.79 0.37
C GLU A 448 32.31 -17.93 0.60
N GLY A 449 31.82 -19.15 0.44
CA GLY A 449 32.64 -20.36 0.46
C GLY A 449 33.46 -20.41 -0.81
N SER A 450 34.75 -20.52 -0.61
CA SER A 450 35.80 -20.84 -1.59
C SER A 450 35.48 -22.05 -2.45
#